data_c4e7bfc3fdd8a6d5850c27d7309acd6a
#
_entry.id   c4e7bfc3fdd8a6d5850c27d7309acd6a
#
_cell.length_a   1.000
_cell.length_b   1.000
_cell.length_c   1.000
_cell.angle_alpha   90.00
_cell.angle_beta   90.00
_cell.angle_gamma   90.00
#
_symmetry.space_group_name_H-M   'P 1'
#
loop_
_entity.id
_entity.type
_entity.pdbx_description
1 polymer ?
#
loop_
_entity_poly.entity_id
_entity_poly.type
_entity_poly.pdbx_seq_one_letter_code
_entity_poly.pdbx_strand_id
1 'polypeptide(L)'
;MLRLVCDYPEVASLEDHFLRIRRAIEEHKPDRLVIDTLSALERIVSPRALLDLVIALGAVIRQHGITTLLTSAPAGRFTPLLTPSIAGEIASLTDVTITLRYFEQAGEIRRVIGVMQTRGSSHDPSIRQVTIDADGMHIAEPITGTAGILSGGTSLLTLPGMADQPAPESPQPDG
;
A
#
# COMPACT_ATOMS: atom_id res chain seq x y z
N MET A 1 -22.51 -16.56 -1.11
CA MET A 1 -23.35 -15.37 -0.80
C MET A 1 -22.46 -14.31 -0.20
N LEU A 2 -22.58 -13.02 -0.61
CA LEU A 2 -21.85 -11.90 -0.04
C LEU A 2 -22.56 -11.40 1.24
N ARG A 3 -21.79 -11.18 2.33
CA ARG A 3 -22.24 -10.47 3.54
C ARG A 3 -21.42 -9.18 3.66
N LEU A 4 -22.07 -8.05 3.78
CA LEU A 4 -21.45 -6.75 4.03
C LEU A 4 -21.77 -6.33 5.46
N VAL A 5 -20.74 -5.92 6.20
CA VAL A 5 -20.84 -5.38 7.56
C VAL A 5 -20.20 -4.00 7.54
N CYS A 6 -20.94 -2.98 7.98
CA CYS A 6 -20.45 -1.61 8.09
C CYS A 6 -20.55 -1.17 9.55
N ASP A 7 -19.40 -0.84 10.14
CA ASP A 7 -19.30 -0.33 11.50
C ASP A 7 -18.55 1.01 11.50
N TYR A 8 -18.90 1.86 12.46
CA TYR A 8 -18.15 3.10 12.72
C TYR A 8 -17.09 2.79 13.79
N PRO A 9 -15.79 3.02 13.47
CA PRO A 9 -14.70 2.67 14.38
C PRO A 9 -14.81 3.34 15.77
N GLU A 10 -15.32 4.57 15.80
CA GLU A 10 -15.39 5.42 17.00
C GLU A 10 -16.47 4.98 18.01
N VAL A 11 -17.36 4.05 17.64
CA VAL A 11 -18.55 3.69 18.47
C VAL A 11 -18.30 2.48 19.37
N ALA A 12 -17.19 1.77 19.17
CA ALA A 12 -16.89 0.54 19.88
C ALA A 12 -15.41 0.46 20.28
N SER A 13 -15.10 -0.36 21.28
CA SER A 13 -13.72 -0.67 21.63
C SER A 13 -13.05 -1.56 20.57
N LEU A 14 -11.72 -1.64 20.62
CA LEU A 14 -10.97 -2.51 19.72
C LEU A 14 -11.33 -3.99 19.93
N GLU A 15 -11.56 -4.37 21.17
CA GLU A 15 -11.99 -5.70 21.57
C GLU A 15 -13.38 -6.02 21.01
N ASP A 16 -14.29 -5.04 21.03
CA ASP A 16 -15.63 -5.22 20.44
C ASP A 16 -15.56 -5.41 18.94
N HIS A 17 -14.71 -4.65 18.24
CA HIS A 17 -14.47 -4.84 16.81
C HIS A 17 -13.91 -6.24 16.52
N PHE A 18 -12.94 -6.70 17.31
CA PHE A 18 -12.41 -8.06 17.17
C PHE A 18 -13.50 -9.11 17.35
N LEU A 19 -14.31 -9.00 18.42
CA LEU A 19 -15.38 -9.95 18.71
C LEU A 19 -16.46 -9.96 17.65
N ARG A 20 -16.80 -8.81 17.05
CA ARG A 20 -17.77 -8.71 15.96
C ARG A 20 -17.25 -9.37 14.69
N ILE A 21 -15.99 -9.11 14.31
CA ILE A 21 -15.36 -9.74 13.13
C ILE A 21 -15.29 -11.25 13.33
N ARG A 22 -14.83 -11.71 14.50
CA ARG A 22 -14.74 -13.12 14.84
C ARG A 22 -16.11 -13.80 14.77
N ARG A 23 -17.15 -13.20 15.36
CA ARG A 23 -18.53 -13.73 15.28
C ARG A 23 -19.02 -13.79 13.84
N ALA A 24 -18.77 -12.76 13.04
CA ALA A 24 -19.16 -12.75 11.63
C ALA A 24 -18.47 -13.88 10.83
N ILE A 25 -17.20 -14.19 11.13
CA ILE A 25 -16.48 -15.32 10.56
C ILE A 25 -17.11 -16.66 10.99
N GLU A 26 -17.36 -16.85 12.28
CA GLU A 26 -17.91 -18.09 12.83
C GLU A 26 -19.33 -18.38 12.29
N GLU A 27 -20.17 -17.34 12.15
CA GLU A 27 -21.55 -17.45 11.64
C GLU A 27 -21.59 -17.67 10.11
N HIS A 28 -20.79 -16.91 9.35
CA HIS A 28 -20.87 -16.89 7.89
C HIS A 28 -19.93 -17.91 7.22
N LYS A 29 -18.87 -18.34 7.92
CA LYS A 29 -17.84 -19.27 7.44
C LYS A 29 -17.33 -18.91 6.03
N PRO A 30 -16.80 -17.70 5.84
CA PRO A 30 -16.40 -17.24 4.52
C PRO A 30 -15.10 -17.91 4.08
N ASP A 31 -14.95 -18.18 2.79
CA ASP A 31 -13.67 -18.56 2.19
C ASP A 31 -12.77 -17.31 1.96
N ARG A 32 -13.39 -16.13 1.88
CA ARG A 32 -12.71 -14.87 1.60
C ARG A 32 -13.25 -13.76 2.50
N LEU A 33 -12.33 -13.00 3.08
CA LEU A 33 -12.62 -11.85 3.94
C LEU A 33 -11.92 -10.61 3.40
N VAL A 34 -12.62 -9.48 3.43
CA VAL A 34 -12.02 -8.16 3.15
C VAL A 34 -12.27 -7.26 4.36
N ILE A 35 -11.23 -6.60 4.84
CA ILE A 35 -11.30 -5.57 5.87
C ILE A 35 -10.79 -4.26 5.26
N ASP A 36 -11.71 -3.34 5.01
CA ASP A 36 -11.46 -2.05 4.38
C ASP A 36 -11.99 -0.92 5.27
N THR A 37 -11.14 -0.23 6.01
CA THR A 37 -9.69 -0.21 6.02
C THR A 37 -9.16 -0.19 7.47
N LEU A 38 -7.98 -0.76 7.72
CA LEU A 38 -7.32 -0.70 9.03
C LEU A 38 -6.99 0.72 9.47
N SER A 39 -6.76 1.64 8.53
CA SER A 39 -6.48 3.04 8.83
C SER A 39 -7.60 3.77 9.56
N ALA A 40 -8.82 3.26 9.49
CA ALA A 40 -9.93 3.80 10.28
C ALA A 40 -9.72 3.54 11.78
N LEU A 41 -9.21 2.36 12.15
CA LEU A 41 -8.87 2.00 13.51
C LEU A 41 -7.57 2.69 13.99
N GLU A 42 -6.60 2.88 13.10
CA GLU A 42 -5.32 3.52 13.41
C GLU A 42 -5.48 4.94 14.01
N ARG A 43 -6.58 5.62 13.69
CA ARG A 43 -6.87 6.97 14.23
C ARG A 43 -7.36 6.99 15.66
N ILE A 44 -7.87 5.87 16.17
CA ILE A 44 -8.53 5.79 17.49
C ILE A 44 -7.79 4.93 18.50
N VAL A 45 -6.80 4.16 18.06
CA VAL A 45 -6.04 3.27 18.95
C VAL A 45 -4.53 3.50 18.80
N SER A 46 -3.75 3.02 19.78
CA SER A 46 -2.30 3.05 19.67
C SER A 46 -1.80 2.08 18.57
N PRO A 47 -0.66 2.35 17.94
CA PRO A 47 -0.05 1.44 16.97
C PRO A 47 0.12 0.02 17.53
N ARG A 48 0.49 -0.11 18.79
CA ARG A 48 0.68 -1.40 19.45
C ARG A 48 -0.64 -2.18 19.54
N ALA A 49 -1.72 -1.52 19.95
CA ALA A 49 -3.03 -2.16 20.07
C ALA A 49 -3.55 -2.61 18.71
N LEU A 50 -3.34 -1.83 17.66
CA LEU A 50 -3.70 -2.23 16.29
C LEU A 50 -2.91 -3.45 15.81
N LEU A 51 -1.62 -3.51 16.12
CA LEU A 51 -0.78 -4.66 15.79
C LEU A 51 -1.27 -5.93 16.50
N ASP A 52 -1.59 -5.82 17.80
CA ASP A 52 -2.11 -6.93 18.59
C ASP A 52 -3.47 -7.42 18.03
N LEU A 53 -4.35 -6.52 17.58
CA LEU A 53 -5.57 -6.86 16.86
C LEU A 53 -5.29 -7.66 15.59
N VAL A 54 -4.36 -7.18 14.74
CA VAL A 54 -4.02 -7.85 13.47
C VAL A 54 -3.43 -9.23 13.73
N ILE A 55 -2.60 -9.40 14.75
CA ILE A 55 -2.05 -10.69 15.16
C ILE A 55 -3.19 -11.63 15.59
N ALA A 56 -4.11 -11.17 16.42
CA ALA A 56 -5.24 -11.96 16.89
C ALA A 56 -6.18 -12.36 15.75
N LEU A 57 -6.50 -11.41 14.84
CA LEU A 57 -7.30 -11.71 13.64
C LEU A 57 -6.58 -12.70 12.73
N GLY A 58 -5.27 -12.55 12.53
CA GLY A 58 -4.46 -13.48 11.74
C GLY A 58 -4.50 -14.91 12.30
N ALA A 59 -4.58 -15.09 13.61
CA ALA A 59 -4.75 -16.41 14.22
C ALA A 59 -6.13 -17.02 13.86
N VAL A 60 -7.21 -16.24 13.99
CA VAL A 60 -8.57 -16.68 13.64
C VAL A 60 -8.66 -17.00 12.14
N ILE A 61 -8.12 -16.13 11.27
CA ILE A 61 -8.11 -16.30 9.83
C ILE A 61 -7.40 -17.61 9.42
N ARG A 62 -6.22 -17.85 9.99
CA ARG A 62 -5.46 -19.10 9.72
C ARG A 62 -6.18 -20.33 10.23
N GLN A 63 -6.79 -20.27 11.41
CA GLN A 63 -7.55 -21.38 11.98
C GLN A 63 -8.71 -21.81 11.07
N HIS A 64 -9.35 -20.87 10.38
CA HIS A 64 -10.48 -21.10 9.49
C HIS A 64 -10.08 -21.27 8.01
N GLY A 65 -8.80 -21.15 7.65
CA GLY A 65 -8.32 -21.27 6.28
C GLY A 65 -8.81 -20.18 5.33
N ILE A 66 -9.04 -18.97 5.84
CA ILE A 66 -9.65 -17.87 5.10
C ILE A 66 -8.59 -17.07 4.32
N THR A 67 -8.81 -16.86 3.02
CA THR A 67 -8.02 -15.88 2.27
C THR A 67 -8.50 -14.47 2.60
N THR A 68 -7.59 -13.63 3.11
CA THR A 68 -7.98 -12.30 3.61
C THR A 68 -7.23 -11.18 2.91
N LEU A 69 -7.96 -10.14 2.53
CA LEU A 69 -7.42 -8.87 2.06
C LEU A 69 -7.61 -7.81 3.15
N LEU A 70 -6.51 -7.20 3.57
CA LEU A 70 -6.50 -6.06 4.47
C LEU A 70 -6.07 -4.83 3.68
N THR A 71 -6.84 -3.74 3.74
CA THR A 71 -6.40 -2.47 3.15
C THR A 71 -5.92 -1.53 4.24
N SER A 72 -4.92 -0.73 3.92
CA SER A 72 -4.41 0.33 4.78
C SER A 72 -3.96 1.50 3.91
N ALA A 73 -4.32 2.71 4.29
CA ALA A 73 -3.90 3.92 3.60
C ALA A 73 -2.92 4.70 4.50
N PRO A 74 -1.72 5.03 4.04
CA PRO A 74 -0.79 5.85 4.82
C PRO A 74 -1.38 7.24 5.07
N ALA A 75 -0.97 7.88 6.17
CA ALA A 75 -1.48 9.19 6.59
C ALA A 75 -1.23 10.32 5.58
N GLY A 76 -0.36 10.12 4.57
CA GLY A 76 -0.06 11.07 3.51
C GLY A 76 0.02 10.39 2.14
N ARG A 77 -0.49 11.06 1.10
CA ARG A 77 -0.51 10.54 -0.28
C ARG A 77 0.89 10.32 -0.86
N PHE A 78 1.89 11.05 -0.35
CA PHE A 78 3.28 11.04 -0.81
C PHE A 78 4.26 10.62 0.30
N THR A 79 3.76 9.96 1.36
CA THR A 79 4.63 9.48 2.45
C THR A 79 5.61 8.44 1.91
N PRO A 80 6.93 8.56 2.17
CA PRO A 80 7.90 7.57 1.77
C PRO A 80 7.58 6.19 2.35
N LEU A 81 7.75 5.14 1.54
CA LEU A 81 7.48 3.76 1.96
C LEU A 81 8.41 3.30 3.08
N LEU A 82 9.61 3.88 3.14
CA LEU A 82 10.64 3.53 4.12
C LEU A 82 10.47 4.24 5.48
N THR A 83 9.43 5.05 5.65
CA THR A 83 9.13 5.62 6.96
C THR A 83 8.63 4.51 7.88
N PRO A 84 9.22 4.35 9.09
CA PRO A 84 8.71 3.41 10.07
C PRO A 84 7.23 3.68 10.32
N SER A 85 6.40 2.69 10.05
CA SER A 85 4.93 2.81 10.16
C SER A 85 4.35 1.48 10.60
N ILE A 86 3.21 1.54 11.24
CA ILE A 86 2.45 0.35 11.61
C ILE A 86 2.13 -0.52 10.38
N ALA A 87 1.93 0.10 9.20
CA ALA A 87 1.72 -0.63 7.96
C ALA A 87 2.91 -1.52 7.59
N GLY A 88 4.15 -1.08 7.85
CA GLY A 88 5.35 -1.89 7.66
C GLY A 88 5.42 -3.09 8.63
N GLU A 89 5.02 -2.90 9.88
CA GLU A 89 4.94 -3.98 10.86
C GLU A 89 3.85 -4.99 10.48
N ILE A 90 2.67 -4.52 10.07
CA ILE A 90 1.58 -5.37 9.58
C ILE A 90 1.99 -6.12 8.31
N ALA A 91 2.71 -5.48 7.39
CA ALA A 91 3.22 -6.13 6.17
C ALA A 91 4.11 -7.34 6.50
N SER A 92 4.87 -7.28 7.61
CA SER A 92 5.68 -8.41 8.06
C SER A 92 4.85 -9.64 8.51
N LEU A 93 3.57 -9.47 8.78
CA LEU A 93 2.65 -10.53 9.20
C LEU A 93 1.83 -11.11 8.03
N THR A 94 1.89 -10.50 6.86
CA THR A 94 1.13 -10.90 5.66
C THR A 94 1.97 -11.78 4.74
N ASP A 95 1.30 -12.58 3.93
CA ASP A 95 1.96 -13.45 2.93
C ASP A 95 2.28 -12.67 1.65
N VAL A 96 1.42 -11.71 1.30
CA VAL A 96 1.58 -10.85 0.12
C VAL A 96 1.37 -9.40 0.51
N THR A 97 2.26 -8.52 0.05
CA THR A 97 2.12 -7.07 0.20
C THR A 97 2.10 -6.43 -1.17
N ILE A 98 0.98 -5.78 -1.47
CA ILE A 98 0.78 -5.01 -2.71
C ILE A 98 0.71 -3.53 -2.34
N THR A 99 1.43 -2.71 -3.07
CA THR A 99 1.47 -1.26 -2.85
C THR A 99 0.89 -0.52 -4.04
N LEU A 100 -0.06 0.37 -3.79
CA LEU A 100 -0.54 1.36 -4.76
C LEU A 100 -0.07 2.74 -4.32
N ARG A 101 0.52 3.51 -5.23
CA ARG A 101 1.09 4.82 -4.93
C ARG A 101 0.77 5.83 -6.02
N TYR A 102 0.79 7.11 -5.60
CA TYR A 102 0.88 8.23 -6.52
C TYR A 102 2.35 8.64 -6.66
N PHE A 103 2.73 9.06 -7.83
CA PHE A 103 4.02 9.71 -8.09
C PHE A 103 3.84 10.80 -9.13
N GLU A 104 4.75 11.77 -9.10
CA GLU A 104 4.79 12.84 -10.08
C GLU A 104 5.81 12.52 -11.16
N GLN A 105 5.43 12.70 -12.42
CA GLN A 105 6.31 12.57 -13.58
C GLN A 105 5.90 13.60 -14.63
N ALA A 106 6.85 14.45 -15.05
CA ALA A 106 6.65 15.47 -16.08
C ALA A 106 5.46 16.41 -15.78
N GLY A 107 5.23 16.75 -14.52
CA GLY A 107 4.11 17.62 -14.09
C GLY A 107 2.75 16.94 -14.02
N GLU A 108 2.70 15.61 -14.20
CA GLU A 108 1.48 14.81 -14.08
C GLU A 108 1.51 13.90 -12.84
N ILE A 109 0.36 13.75 -12.18
CA ILE A 109 0.19 12.77 -11.11
C ILE A 109 -0.24 11.45 -11.72
N ARG A 110 0.57 10.43 -11.54
CA ARG A 110 0.33 9.07 -12.02
C ARG A 110 0.16 8.11 -10.86
N ARG A 111 -0.47 6.97 -11.13
CA ARG A 111 -0.64 5.87 -10.17
C ARG A 111 0.21 4.70 -10.57
N VAL A 112 0.76 4.02 -9.56
CA VAL A 112 1.53 2.79 -9.76
C VAL A 112 1.10 1.70 -8.81
N ILE A 113 1.31 0.47 -9.23
CA ILE A 113 1.16 -0.74 -8.44
C ILE A 113 2.48 -1.52 -8.46
N GLY A 114 2.82 -2.13 -7.34
CA GLY A 114 3.93 -3.05 -7.23
C GLY A 114 3.68 -4.10 -6.16
N VAL A 115 4.19 -5.31 -6.38
CA VAL A 115 4.21 -6.37 -5.37
C VAL A 115 5.52 -6.26 -4.62
N MET A 116 5.44 -5.90 -3.34
CA MET A 116 6.62 -5.68 -2.50
C MET A 116 7.18 -6.96 -1.93
N GLN A 117 6.30 -7.89 -1.63
CA GLN A 117 6.64 -9.15 -0.99
C GLN A 117 5.63 -10.23 -1.35
N THR A 118 6.13 -11.44 -1.55
CA THR A 118 5.33 -12.66 -1.60
C THR A 118 6.07 -13.76 -0.86
N ARG A 119 5.42 -14.41 0.11
CA ARG A 119 6.01 -15.54 0.84
C ARG A 119 5.73 -16.83 0.09
N GLY A 120 6.76 -17.65 -0.07
CA GLY A 120 6.63 -18.99 -0.62
C GLY A 120 6.50 -19.09 -2.14
N SER A 121 6.54 -17.96 -2.87
CA SER A 121 6.53 -17.94 -4.34
C SER A 121 7.34 -16.77 -4.90
N SER A 122 7.78 -16.93 -6.14
CA SER A 122 8.32 -15.80 -6.91
C SER A 122 7.20 -14.85 -7.36
N HIS A 123 7.53 -13.59 -7.57
CA HIS A 123 6.61 -12.59 -8.13
C HIS A 123 7.33 -11.68 -9.10
N ASP A 124 6.58 -10.95 -9.91
CA ASP A 124 7.10 -9.90 -10.78
C ASP A 124 7.47 -8.67 -9.92
N PRO A 125 8.75 -8.29 -9.83
CA PRO A 125 9.19 -7.14 -9.04
C PRO A 125 8.94 -5.79 -9.73
N SER A 126 8.36 -5.79 -10.93
CA SER A 126 8.16 -4.59 -11.73
C SER A 126 7.14 -3.65 -11.09
N ILE A 127 7.42 -2.35 -11.12
CA ILE A 127 6.44 -1.31 -10.83
C ILE A 127 5.71 -0.98 -12.12
N ARG A 128 4.37 -1.06 -12.10
CA ARG A 128 3.53 -0.84 -13.27
C ARG A 128 2.63 0.37 -13.07
N GLN A 129 2.38 1.11 -14.15
CA GLN A 129 1.40 2.19 -14.10
C GLN A 129 -0.02 1.63 -14.03
N VAL A 130 -0.88 2.33 -13.30
CA VAL A 130 -2.31 2.03 -13.18
C VAL A 130 -3.10 3.20 -13.72
N THR A 131 -4.03 2.92 -14.63
CA THR A 131 -5.04 3.88 -15.10
C THR A 131 -6.43 3.41 -14.67
N ILE A 132 -7.33 4.34 -14.45
CA ILE A 132 -8.73 4.07 -14.11
C ILE A 132 -9.57 4.94 -15.04
N ASP A 133 -10.44 4.32 -15.80
CA ASP A 133 -11.34 4.97 -16.75
C ASP A 133 -12.76 4.38 -16.66
N ALA A 134 -13.60 4.64 -17.66
CA ALA A 134 -14.97 4.16 -17.70
C ALA A 134 -15.08 2.62 -17.79
N ASP A 135 -14.07 1.96 -18.33
CA ASP A 135 -14.02 0.51 -18.51
C ASP A 135 -13.40 -0.21 -17.30
N GLY A 136 -12.85 0.55 -16.34
CA GLY A 136 -12.33 0.02 -15.08
C GLY A 136 -10.86 0.36 -14.81
N MET A 137 -10.18 -0.55 -14.10
CA MET A 137 -8.77 -0.41 -13.73
C MET A 137 -7.89 -1.22 -14.68
N HIS A 138 -6.90 -0.56 -15.26
CA HIS A 138 -5.95 -1.15 -16.20
C HIS A 138 -4.53 -1.08 -15.63
N ILE A 139 -3.79 -2.18 -15.75
CA ILE A 139 -2.38 -2.27 -15.38
C ILE A 139 -1.58 -2.28 -16.67
N ALA A 140 -0.74 -1.27 -16.83
CA ALA A 140 0.09 -1.09 -18.02
C ALA A 140 1.45 -1.80 -17.91
N GLU A 141 2.31 -1.59 -18.91
CA GLU A 141 3.67 -2.09 -18.94
C GLU A 141 4.52 -1.56 -17.77
N PRO A 142 5.62 -2.24 -17.42
CA PRO A 142 6.55 -1.79 -16.40
C PRO A 142 7.09 -0.38 -16.67
N ILE A 143 7.22 0.41 -15.60
CA ILE A 143 7.85 1.74 -15.69
C ILE A 143 9.35 1.55 -15.74
N THR A 144 10.00 2.16 -16.75
CA THR A 144 11.44 2.15 -16.95
C THR A 144 12.01 3.56 -16.88
N GLY A 145 13.30 3.69 -16.60
CA GLY A 145 14.01 4.97 -16.63
C GLY A 145 13.73 5.91 -15.45
N THR A 146 13.05 5.44 -14.41
CA THR A 146 12.70 6.25 -13.22
C THR A 146 13.13 5.52 -11.97
N ALA A 147 13.77 6.24 -11.04
CA ALA A 147 14.15 5.71 -9.73
C ALA A 147 13.41 6.46 -8.62
N GLY A 148 13.27 5.82 -7.45
CA GLY A 148 12.75 6.48 -6.25
C GLY A 148 11.23 6.61 -6.18
N ILE A 149 10.45 6.00 -7.08
CA ILE A 149 8.98 6.07 -7.08
C ILE A 149 8.39 5.63 -5.71
N LEU A 150 8.94 4.60 -5.10
CA LEU A 150 8.46 4.07 -3.83
C LEU A 150 9.04 4.80 -2.62
N SER A 151 10.19 5.45 -2.75
CA SER A 151 10.85 6.20 -1.67
C SER A 151 10.36 7.65 -1.54
N GLY A 152 9.43 8.08 -2.39
CA GLY A 152 8.86 9.45 -2.34
C GLY A 152 9.69 10.52 -3.05
N GLY A 153 10.78 10.12 -3.74
CA GLY A 153 11.54 11.00 -4.63
C GLY A 153 11.60 10.38 -6.02
N THR A 154 11.17 11.10 -7.04
CA THR A 154 11.36 10.68 -8.41
C THR A 154 12.64 11.31 -8.96
N SER A 155 13.66 10.50 -9.22
CA SER A 155 14.84 10.90 -9.99
C SER A 155 14.78 10.21 -11.34
N LEU A 156 14.92 10.99 -12.41
CA LEU A 156 15.21 10.42 -13.72
C LEU A 156 16.58 9.74 -13.64
N LEU A 157 16.65 8.46 -13.98
CA LEU A 157 17.93 7.80 -14.18
C LEU A 157 18.54 8.41 -15.45
N THR A 158 19.52 9.27 -15.27
CA THR A 158 20.36 9.70 -16.39
C THR A 158 21.14 8.47 -16.86
N LEU A 159 20.90 8.04 -18.10
CA LEU A 159 21.66 6.93 -18.69
C LEU A 159 23.15 7.31 -18.67
N PRO A 160 24.05 6.38 -18.31
CA PRO A 160 25.49 6.61 -18.41
C PRO A 160 25.83 6.98 -19.87
N GLY A 161 26.30 8.20 -20.11
CA GLY A 161 26.62 8.74 -21.43
C GLY A 161 26.00 10.11 -21.76
N MET A 162 25.08 10.65 -20.96
CA MET A 162 24.53 12.00 -21.15
C MET A 162 25.09 13.05 -20.18
N ALA A 163 26.13 12.71 -19.42
CA ALA A 163 26.71 13.58 -18.37
C ALA A 163 27.82 14.50 -18.87
N ASP A 164 27.96 14.72 -20.17
CA ASP A 164 29.06 15.56 -20.70
C ASP A 164 28.55 16.62 -21.71
N GLN A 165 27.55 17.39 -21.30
CA GLN A 165 27.35 18.72 -21.91
C GLN A 165 27.77 19.77 -20.89
N PRO A 166 28.85 20.55 -21.18
CA PRO A 166 29.24 21.65 -20.34
C PRO A 166 28.10 22.65 -20.22
N ALA A 167 27.87 23.14 -19.00
CA ALA A 167 26.91 24.19 -18.76
C ALA A 167 27.16 25.39 -19.69
N PRO A 168 26.11 26.03 -20.24
CA PRO A 168 26.28 27.23 -21.06
C PRO A 168 26.99 28.31 -20.20
N GLU A 169 28.09 28.83 -20.73
CA GLU A 169 28.83 29.93 -20.11
C GLU A 169 27.89 31.12 -19.86
N SER A 170 27.89 31.60 -18.62
CA SER A 170 27.18 32.80 -18.24
C SER A 170 27.78 34.00 -19.00
N PRO A 171 26.97 34.89 -19.59
CA PRO A 171 27.49 36.08 -20.27
C PRO A 171 28.25 36.95 -19.26
N GLN A 172 29.49 37.27 -19.59
CA GLN A 172 30.30 38.22 -18.84
C GLN A 172 29.66 39.61 -18.98
N PRO A 173 29.59 40.40 -17.88
CA PRO A 173 29.15 41.79 -17.97
C PRO A 173 30.25 42.59 -18.69
N ASP A 174 29.88 43.21 -19.82
CA ASP A 174 30.69 44.20 -20.50
C ASP A 174 31.01 45.38 -19.55
N GLY A 175 32.32 45.72 -19.47
CA GLY A 175 32.88 46.82 -18.70
C GLY A 175 32.69 48.21 -19.36
#